data_db8dc33c19bca57c91d45f96bca59e83
#
_entry.id   db8dc33c19bca57c91d45f96bca59e83
#
_cell.length_a   1.000
_cell.length_b   1.000
_cell.length_c   1.000
_cell.angle_alpha   90.00
_cell.angle_beta   90.00
_cell.angle_gamma   90.00
#
_symmetry.space_group_name_H-M   'P 1'
#
loop_
_entity.id
_entity.type
_entity.pdbx_description
1 polymer ?
#
loop_
_entity_poly.entity_id
_entity_poly.type
_entity_poly.pdbx_seq_one_letter_code
_entity_poly.pdbx_strand_id
1 'polypeptide(L)'
;MTTPSDAPHRRITVEVNGTACVRDVECRRHLVDFLREDCGLKGSHLGCEHGVCGACTVRLDGQVVRGCLVLAAQADGRRVETVETPAPSPRLKALQDAFVEHNALQCGYCTPGMLMAALDLVERRPGSNREQVREWMSGNYCRCTGYHAIVDAVCAVLEQQRAGRFEEAAPA
;
A
#
# COMPACT_ATOMS: atom_id res chain seq x y z
N MET A 1 26.95 -22.05 3.21
CA MET A 1 26.52 -22.69 1.94
C MET A 1 25.06 -23.06 2.12
N THR A 2 24.13 -22.24 1.62
CA THR A 2 22.71 -22.59 1.59
C THR A 2 22.50 -23.56 0.43
N THR A 3 22.08 -24.78 0.74
CA THR A 3 21.61 -25.74 -0.26
C THR A 3 20.46 -25.10 -1.06
N PRO A 4 20.40 -25.31 -2.39
CA PRO A 4 19.22 -24.90 -3.16
C PRO A 4 17.98 -25.47 -2.47
N SER A 5 16.98 -24.62 -2.26
CA SER A 5 15.72 -25.05 -1.65
C SER A 5 15.03 -26.04 -2.60
N ASP A 6 14.72 -27.24 -2.10
CA ASP A 6 13.87 -28.23 -2.81
C ASP A 6 12.39 -27.78 -2.91
N ALA A 7 12.10 -26.53 -2.56
CA ALA A 7 10.74 -25.99 -2.64
C ALA A 7 10.28 -25.91 -4.10
N PRO A 8 9.03 -26.27 -4.39
CA PRO A 8 8.50 -26.15 -5.74
C PRO A 8 8.51 -24.69 -6.19
N HIS A 9 8.94 -24.48 -7.44
CA HIS A 9 8.96 -23.18 -8.10
C HIS A 9 7.80 -23.07 -9.11
N ARG A 10 7.38 -21.84 -9.34
CA ARG A 10 6.40 -21.51 -10.37
C ARG A 10 6.80 -20.21 -11.08
N ARG A 11 6.76 -20.25 -12.41
CA ARG A 11 6.88 -19.04 -13.23
C ARG A 11 5.56 -18.28 -13.17
N ILE A 12 5.64 -16.99 -12.77
CA ILE A 12 4.50 -16.09 -12.66
C ILE A 12 4.75 -14.81 -13.47
N THR A 13 3.66 -14.18 -13.88
CA THR A 13 3.65 -12.87 -14.51
C THR A 13 2.72 -11.97 -13.72
N VAL A 14 3.25 -10.94 -13.08
CA VAL A 14 2.48 -9.98 -12.29
C VAL A 14 2.68 -8.58 -12.89
N GLU A 15 1.60 -7.85 -13.11
CA GLU A 15 1.71 -6.43 -13.42
C GLU A 15 1.94 -5.64 -12.14
N VAL A 16 3.12 -5.05 -11.98
CA VAL A 16 3.47 -4.28 -10.78
C VAL A 16 3.66 -2.81 -11.17
N ASN A 17 2.84 -1.93 -10.63
CA ASN A 17 2.86 -0.49 -10.92
C ASN A 17 2.82 -0.19 -12.45
N GLY A 18 2.02 -0.94 -13.21
CA GLY A 18 1.89 -0.81 -14.65
C GLY A 18 2.99 -1.49 -15.48
N THR A 19 3.94 -2.18 -14.83
CA THR A 19 5.04 -2.90 -15.52
C THR A 19 4.92 -4.41 -15.29
N ALA A 20 5.02 -5.21 -16.36
CA ALA A 20 5.01 -6.66 -16.24
C ALA A 20 6.31 -7.17 -15.61
N CYS A 21 6.19 -7.88 -14.49
CA CYS A 21 7.27 -8.54 -13.79
C CYS A 21 7.13 -10.06 -13.95
N VAL A 22 8.02 -10.67 -14.75
CA VAL A 22 8.04 -12.13 -14.99
C VAL A 22 9.16 -12.75 -14.19
N ARG A 23 8.83 -13.67 -13.28
CA ARG A 23 9.82 -14.32 -12.40
C ARG A 23 9.47 -15.78 -12.18
N ASP A 24 10.50 -16.55 -11.86
CA ASP A 24 10.37 -17.90 -11.33
C ASP A 24 10.53 -17.80 -9.80
N VAL A 25 9.46 -18.11 -9.06
CA VAL A 25 9.39 -17.89 -7.61
C VAL A 25 9.11 -19.18 -6.87
N GLU A 26 9.67 -19.32 -5.66
CA GLU A 26 9.25 -20.38 -4.76
C GLU A 26 7.75 -20.24 -4.44
N CYS A 27 6.99 -21.34 -4.50
CA CYS A 27 5.54 -21.31 -4.26
C CYS A 27 5.15 -20.80 -2.87
N ARG A 28 6.05 -20.86 -1.89
CA ARG A 28 5.85 -20.35 -0.52
C ARG A 28 6.20 -18.88 -0.33
N ARG A 29 6.80 -18.22 -1.34
CA ARG A 29 7.20 -16.81 -1.25
C ARG A 29 5.97 -15.93 -1.15
N HIS A 30 5.90 -15.06 -0.15
CA HIS A 30 4.78 -14.11 -0.05
C HIS A 30 5.00 -12.87 -0.93
N LEU A 31 3.91 -12.18 -1.24
CA LEU A 31 3.87 -11.09 -2.21
C LEU A 31 4.82 -9.95 -1.85
N VAL A 32 4.96 -9.59 -0.57
CA VAL A 32 5.83 -8.47 -0.18
C VAL A 32 7.31 -8.81 -0.41
N ASP A 33 7.75 -10.05 -0.22
CA ASP A 33 9.12 -10.46 -0.54
C ASP A 33 9.36 -10.47 -2.04
N PHE A 34 8.39 -10.94 -2.82
CA PHE A 34 8.44 -10.85 -4.28
C PHE A 34 8.62 -9.40 -4.75
N LEU A 35 7.85 -8.46 -4.22
CA LEU A 35 7.99 -7.05 -4.56
C LEU A 35 9.38 -6.51 -4.20
N ARG A 36 9.89 -6.86 -3.03
CA ARG A 36 11.14 -6.33 -2.51
C ARG A 36 12.39 -6.97 -3.14
N GLU A 37 12.39 -8.29 -3.30
CA GLU A 37 13.57 -9.04 -3.72
C GLU A 37 13.60 -9.33 -5.22
N ASP A 38 12.44 -9.64 -5.83
CA ASP A 38 12.37 -10.00 -7.23
C ASP A 38 12.05 -8.81 -8.15
N CYS A 39 11.26 -7.82 -7.66
CA CYS A 39 10.94 -6.59 -8.41
C CYS A 39 11.80 -5.39 -8.00
N GLY A 40 12.58 -5.46 -6.91
CA GLY A 40 13.43 -4.38 -6.43
C GLY A 40 12.69 -3.23 -5.75
N LEU A 41 11.38 -3.34 -5.50
CA LEU A 41 10.54 -2.34 -4.88
C LEU A 41 10.62 -2.43 -3.35
N LYS A 42 11.34 -1.53 -2.72
CA LYS A 42 11.64 -1.57 -1.28
C LYS A 42 10.65 -0.79 -0.41
N GLY A 43 9.72 -0.04 -1.01
CA GLY A 43 8.76 0.82 -0.32
C GLY A 43 7.75 0.06 0.55
N SER A 44 7.34 -1.15 0.16
CA SER A 44 6.52 -1.99 1.04
C SER A 44 7.40 -2.66 2.10
N HIS A 45 7.03 -2.52 3.38
CA HIS A 45 7.84 -3.02 4.51
C HIS A 45 7.22 -4.25 5.18
N LEU A 46 8.07 -5.04 5.84
CA LEU A 46 7.67 -6.28 6.50
C LEU A 46 7.92 -6.18 8.00
N GLY A 47 6.86 -6.10 8.83
CA GLY A 47 6.99 -5.91 10.26
C GLY A 47 6.57 -7.09 11.14
N CYS A 48 5.56 -7.88 10.74
CA CYS A 48 5.01 -8.93 11.60
C CYS A 48 4.83 -10.29 10.92
N GLU A 49 4.76 -10.35 9.59
CA GLU A 49 4.56 -11.56 8.77
C GLU A 49 3.28 -12.37 9.07
N HIS A 50 2.34 -11.82 9.84
CA HIS A 50 1.07 -12.48 10.17
C HIS A 50 -0.15 -11.56 10.06
N GLY A 51 -0.04 -10.47 9.26
CA GLY A 51 -1.17 -9.66 8.84
C GLY A 51 -1.61 -8.56 9.79
N VAL A 52 -0.99 -8.40 10.97
CA VAL A 52 -1.46 -7.49 12.03
C VAL A 52 -0.97 -6.05 11.83
N CYS A 53 0.33 -5.83 11.57
CA CYS A 53 0.93 -4.48 11.64
C CYS A 53 0.58 -3.56 10.47
N GLY A 54 0.23 -4.10 9.30
CA GLY A 54 -0.13 -3.31 8.13
C GLY A 54 1.01 -2.67 7.35
N ALA A 55 2.28 -2.82 7.76
CA ALA A 55 3.42 -2.24 7.05
C ALA A 55 3.57 -2.74 5.60
N CYS A 56 3.08 -3.95 5.31
CA CYS A 56 3.10 -4.59 4.01
C CYS A 56 1.82 -4.38 3.17
N THR A 57 1.01 -3.38 3.50
CA THR A 57 -0.22 -3.10 2.76
C THR A 57 0.09 -2.64 1.34
N VAL A 58 -0.50 -3.33 0.36
CA VAL A 58 -0.46 -3.03 -1.06
C VAL A 58 -1.86 -3.20 -1.65
N ARG A 59 -2.07 -2.84 -2.91
CA ARG A 59 -3.29 -3.16 -3.64
C ARG A 59 -3.05 -4.34 -4.57
N LEU A 60 -4.00 -5.27 -4.61
CA LEU A 60 -4.08 -6.38 -5.54
C LEU A 60 -5.43 -6.28 -6.25
N ASP A 61 -5.42 -5.99 -7.56
CA ASP A 61 -6.60 -5.68 -8.37
C ASP A 61 -7.51 -4.61 -7.73
N GLY A 62 -6.91 -3.53 -7.25
CA GLY A 62 -7.61 -2.42 -6.61
C GLY A 62 -8.12 -2.69 -5.18
N GLN A 63 -7.86 -3.86 -4.59
CA GLN A 63 -8.22 -4.19 -3.21
C GLN A 63 -7.00 -4.12 -2.31
N VAL A 64 -7.10 -3.46 -1.16
CA VAL A 64 -6.02 -3.48 -0.17
C VAL A 64 -5.86 -4.86 0.46
N VAL A 65 -4.62 -5.35 0.45
CA VAL A 65 -4.25 -6.64 1.04
C VAL A 65 -3.02 -6.50 1.90
N ARG A 66 -2.83 -7.44 2.84
CA ARG A 66 -1.57 -7.62 3.55
C ARG A 66 -0.65 -8.49 2.71
N GLY A 67 0.37 -7.91 2.09
CA GLY A 67 1.27 -8.64 1.19
C GLY A 67 1.99 -9.82 1.84
N CYS A 68 2.13 -9.83 3.16
CA CYS A 68 2.67 -10.97 3.91
C CYS A 68 1.70 -12.16 4.04
N LEU A 69 0.41 -11.98 3.75
CA LEU A 69 -0.61 -13.04 3.78
C LEU A 69 -1.01 -13.54 2.38
N VAL A 70 -0.46 -12.94 1.33
CA VAL A 70 -0.70 -13.33 -0.06
C VAL A 70 0.57 -13.99 -0.59
N LEU A 71 0.47 -15.19 -1.16
CA LEU A 71 1.59 -15.80 -1.85
C LEU A 71 1.81 -15.13 -3.21
N ALA A 72 3.06 -14.95 -3.62
CA ALA A 72 3.40 -14.39 -4.93
C ALA A 72 2.74 -15.19 -6.08
N ALA A 73 2.67 -16.50 -5.93
CA ALA A 73 2.00 -17.40 -6.90
C ALA A 73 0.49 -17.13 -7.05
N GLN A 74 -0.18 -16.54 -6.05
CA GLN A 74 -1.59 -16.14 -6.12
C GLN A 74 -1.80 -14.81 -6.87
N ALA A 75 -0.72 -14.04 -7.08
CA ALA A 75 -0.75 -12.81 -7.84
C ALA A 75 -0.47 -13.02 -9.34
N ASP A 76 -0.26 -14.26 -9.79
CA ASP A 76 -0.05 -14.59 -11.21
C ASP A 76 -1.24 -14.10 -12.08
N GLY A 77 -0.94 -13.34 -13.13
CA GLY A 77 -1.93 -12.72 -14.01
C GLY A 77 -2.67 -11.53 -13.41
N ARG A 78 -2.31 -11.07 -12.21
CA ARG A 78 -3.00 -9.99 -11.49
C ARG A 78 -2.17 -8.71 -11.47
N ARG A 79 -2.81 -7.61 -11.05
CA ARG A 79 -2.22 -6.28 -10.95
C ARG A 79 -1.96 -5.90 -9.51
N VAL A 80 -0.72 -5.49 -9.23
CA VAL A 80 -0.28 -5.00 -7.92
C VAL A 80 0.09 -3.53 -8.02
N GLU A 81 -0.41 -2.72 -7.08
CA GLU A 81 -0.04 -1.33 -6.93
C GLU A 81 0.59 -1.11 -5.56
N THR A 82 1.71 -0.40 -5.54
CA THR A 82 2.43 -0.02 -4.32
C THR A 82 2.54 1.51 -4.23
N VAL A 83 3.00 1.99 -3.09
CA VAL A 83 3.27 3.42 -2.88
C VAL A 83 4.35 3.98 -3.83
N GLU A 84 5.14 3.10 -4.45
CA GLU A 84 6.25 3.44 -5.36
C GLU A 84 5.82 3.57 -6.82
N THR A 85 4.51 3.62 -7.10
CA THR A 85 4.04 3.81 -8.48
C THR A 85 4.64 5.08 -9.09
N PRO A 86 5.21 5.03 -10.31
CA PRO A 86 5.81 6.19 -10.96
C PRO A 86 4.79 7.24 -11.37
N ALA A 87 3.51 6.87 -11.47
CA ALA A 87 2.40 7.74 -11.79
C ALA A 87 1.32 7.64 -10.70
N PRO A 88 1.53 8.25 -9.52
CA PRO A 88 0.55 8.20 -8.45
C PRO A 88 -0.75 8.91 -8.87
N SER A 89 -1.88 8.36 -8.47
CA SER A 89 -3.16 9.04 -8.64
C SER A 89 -3.13 10.42 -7.93
N PRO A 90 -3.95 11.39 -8.38
CA PRO A 90 -4.03 12.70 -7.69
C PRO A 90 -4.30 12.56 -6.19
N ARG A 91 -5.10 11.57 -5.78
CA ARG A 91 -5.39 11.28 -4.38
C ARG A 91 -4.18 10.73 -3.62
N LEU A 92 -3.44 9.80 -4.21
CA LEU A 92 -2.22 9.28 -3.60
C LEU A 92 -1.17 10.38 -3.45
N LYS A 93 -0.99 11.22 -4.48
CA LYS A 93 -0.07 12.35 -4.41
C LYS A 93 -0.48 13.33 -3.31
N ALA A 94 -1.76 13.69 -3.21
CA ALA A 94 -2.26 14.56 -2.15
C ALA A 94 -2.05 13.98 -0.76
N LEU A 95 -2.22 12.66 -0.58
CA LEU A 95 -1.93 11.97 0.68
C LEU A 95 -0.44 12.03 1.01
N GLN A 96 0.45 11.81 0.05
CA GLN A 96 1.90 11.92 0.25
C GLN A 96 2.28 13.34 0.70
N ASP A 97 1.75 14.38 0.05
CA ASP A 97 2.00 15.78 0.39
C ASP A 97 1.45 16.11 1.78
N ALA A 98 0.22 15.72 2.09
CA ALA A 98 -0.40 15.94 3.40
C ALA A 98 0.37 15.23 4.53
N PHE A 99 0.92 14.04 4.30
CA PHE A 99 1.76 13.37 5.29
C PHE A 99 3.02 14.15 5.62
N VAL A 100 3.61 14.84 4.63
CA VAL A 100 4.76 15.73 4.85
C VAL A 100 4.32 17.01 5.57
N GLU A 101 3.28 17.68 5.08
CA GLU A 101 2.78 18.95 5.63
C GLU A 101 2.35 18.82 7.10
N HIS A 102 1.71 17.73 7.47
CA HIS A 102 1.24 17.49 8.84
C HIS A 102 2.28 16.78 9.74
N ASN A 103 3.50 16.52 9.25
CA ASN A 103 4.49 15.70 9.96
C ASN A 103 3.93 14.33 10.39
N ALA A 104 3.12 13.71 9.55
CA ALA A 104 2.44 12.44 9.79
C ALA A 104 3.36 11.23 9.72
N LEU A 105 4.66 11.44 9.73
CA LEU A 105 5.69 10.39 9.71
C LEU A 105 6.87 10.81 10.61
N GLN A 106 7.54 9.81 11.19
CA GLN A 106 8.80 9.99 11.92
C GLN A 106 9.85 9.03 11.36
N CYS A 107 9.91 7.78 11.80
CA CYS A 107 10.85 6.80 11.23
C CYS A 107 10.49 6.39 9.78
N GLY A 108 9.27 6.62 9.33
CA GLY A 108 8.81 6.31 7.96
C GLY A 108 8.42 4.85 7.73
N TYR A 109 8.69 3.93 8.66
CA TYR A 109 8.52 2.50 8.43
C TYR A 109 7.07 2.07 8.16
N CYS A 110 6.10 2.63 8.85
CA CYS A 110 4.67 2.36 8.63
C CYS A 110 4.07 3.17 7.46
N THR A 111 4.74 4.22 7.02
CA THR A 111 4.19 5.23 6.11
C THR A 111 3.69 4.65 4.78
N PRO A 112 4.39 3.75 4.08
CA PRO A 112 3.88 3.14 2.86
C PRO A 112 2.55 2.42 3.06
N GLY A 113 2.46 1.60 4.09
CA GLY A 113 1.22 0.87 4.40
C GLY A 113 0.10 1.80 4.86
N MET A 114 0.41 2.87 5.60
CA MET A 114 -0.56 3.91 5.98
C MET A 114 -1.11 4.65 4.76
N LEU A 115 -0.26 5.02 3.81
CA LEU A 115 -0.67 5.70 2.58
C LEU A 115 -1.60 4.82 1.73
N MET A 116 -1.29 3.54 1.57
CA MET A 116 -2.16 2.62 0.82
C MET A 116 -3.51 2.40 1.51
N ALA A 117 -3.53 2.29 2.84
CA ALA A 117 -4.77 2.19 3.61
C ALA A 117 -5.59 3.49 3.57
N ALA A 118 -4.93 4.65 3.65
CA ALA A 118 -5.57 5.96 3.54
C ALA A 118 -6.16 6.19 2.15
N LEU A 119 -5.44 5.79 1.10
CA LEU A 119 -5.93 5.87 -0.28
C LEU A 119 -7.23 5.09 -0.46
N ASP A 120 -7.29 3.88 0.07
CA ASP A 120 -8.50 3.04 0.01
C ASP A 120 -9.67 3.69 0.76
N LEU A 121 -9.44 4.32 1.92
CA LEU A 121 -10.46 5.08 2.64
C LEU A 121 -10.97 6.27 1.83
N VAL A 122 -10.07 7.10 1.31
CA VAL A 122 -10.41 8.31 0.55
C VAL A 122 -11.24 7.97 -0.68
N GLU A 123 -10.91 6.88 -1.37
CA GLU A 123 -11.64 6.45 -2.57
C GLU A 123 -13.00 5.81 -2.25
N ARG A 124 -13.07 4.96 -1.24
CA ARG A 124 -14.29 4.18 -0.94
C ARG A 124 -15.25 4.89 -0.01
N ARG A 125 -14.76 5.77 0.86
CA ARG A 125 -15.54 6.42 1.90
C ARG A 125 -15.24 7.92 2.00
N PRO A 126 -15.45 8.69 0.92
CA PRO A 126 -15.11 10.12 0.86
C PRO A 126 -15.86 10.97 1.89
N GLY A 127 -16.98 10.47 2.40
CA GLY A 127 -17.79 11.13 3.46
C GLY A 127 -17.32 10.85 4.90
N SER A 128 -16.23 10.09 5.10
CA SER A 128 -15.78 9.70 6.45
C SER A 128 -15.48 10.92 7.33
N ASN A 129 -15.98 10.88 8.57
CA ASN A 129 -15.61 11.86 9.58
C ASN A 129 -14.30 11.47 10.28
N ARG A 130 -13.79 12.36 11.15
CA ARG A 130 -12.51 12.18 11.83
C ARG A 130 -12.43 10.87 12.65
N GLU A 131 -13.50 10.47 13.32
CA GLU A 131 -13.51 9.25 14.13
C GLU A 131 -13.45 8.00 13.24
N GLN A 132 -14.16 8.00 12.12
CA GLN A 132 -14.11 6.93 11.13
C GLN A 132 -12.72 6.82 10.48
N VAL A 133 -12.05 7.95 10.21
CA VAL A 133 -10.65 7.96 9.77
C VAL A 133 -9.75 7.32 10.82
N ARG A 134 -9.90 7.70 12.07
CA ARG A 134 -9.12 7.16 13.19
C ARG A 134 -9.31 5.64 13.34
N GLU A 135 -10.55 5.18 13.28
CA GLU A 135 -10.88 3.75 13.34
C GLU A 135 -10.24 3.01 12.16
N TRP A 136 -10.37 3.53 10.93
CA TRP A 136 -9.78 2.90 9.74
C TRP A 136 -8.27 2.80 9.83
N MET A 137 -7.60 3.88 10.22
CA MET A 137 -6.14 3.94 10.31
C MET A 137 -5.59 3.09 11.46
N SER A 138 -6.39 2.72 12.45
CA SER A 138 -5.98 1.83 13.55
C SER A 138 -5.62 0.41 13.09
N GLY A 139 -6.07 0.02 11.90
CA GLY A 139 -5.68 -1.24 11.26
C GLY A 139 -4.22 -1.32 10.81
N ASN A 140 -3.49 -0.20 10.83
CA ASN A 140 -2.06 -0.12 10.52
C ASN A 140 -1.31 0.43 11.74
N TYR A 141 -0.22 -0.22 12.17
CA TYR A 141 0.47 0.15 13.41
C TYR A 141 1.57 1.18 13.15
N CYS A 142 1.54 2.25 13.95
CA CYS A 142 2.63 3.22 14.05
C CYS A 142 3.08 3.35 15.52
N ARG A 143 4.37 3.12 15.79
CA ARG A 143 4.94 3.24 17.14
C ARG A 143 5.36 4.67 17.49
N CYS A 144 5.51 5.54 16.48
CA CYS A 144 6.19 6.82 16.64
C CYS A 144 5.24 8.01 16.81
N THR A 145 4.17 8.11 15.99
CA THR A 145 3.42 9.36 15.78
C THR A 145 2.26 9.58 16.76
N GLY A 146 1.78 8.53 17.44
CA GLY A 146 0.55 8.61 18.24
C GLY A 146 -0.73 8.84 17.40
N TYR A 147 -0.65 8.72 16.06
CA TYR A 147 -1.72 8.78 15.06
C TYR A 147 -2.35 10.16 14.81
N HIS A 148 -2.24 11.15 15.68
CA HIS A 148 -2.92 12.43 15.51
C HIS A 148 -2.60 13.08 14.17
N ALA A 149 -1.33 13.25 13.86
CA ALA A 149 -0.87 13.83 12.60
C ALA A 149 -1.27 13.01 11.37
N ILE A 150 -1.29 11.68 11.48
CA ILE A 150 -1.76 10.79 10.40
C ILE A 150 -3.26 11.03 10.14
N VAL A 151 -4.06 11.08 11.18
CA VAL A 151 -5.51 11.36 11.06
C VAL A 151 -5.74 12.75 10.49
N ASP A 152 -4.98 13.76 10.93
CA ASP A 152 -5.06 15.13 10.41
C ASP A 152 -4.76 15.17 8.91
N ALA A 153 -3.69 14.52 8.47
CA ALA A 153 -3.31 14.45 7.06
C ALA A 153 -4.40 13.80 6.19
N VAL A 154 -4.97 12.69 6.64
CA VAL A 154 -6.05 12.01 5.90
C VAL A 154 -7.31 12.86 5.87
N CYS A 155 -7.70 13.50 6.97
CA CYS A 155 -8.84 14.41 7.02
C CYS A 155 -8.68 15.61 6.06
N ALA A 156 -7.48 16.20 5.97
CA ALA A 156 -7.20 17.29 5.05
C ALA A 156 -7.42 16.87 3.57
N VAL A 157 -7.04 15.65 3.19
CA VAL A 157 -7.28 15.14 1.83
C VAL A 157 -8.77 14.86 1.59
N LEU A 158 -9.50 14.33 2.59
CA LEU A 158 -10.96 14.18 2.48
C LEU A 158 -11.67 15.52 2.32
N GLU A 159 -11.22 16.59 2.96
CA GLU A 159 -11.74 17.94 2.78
C GLU A 159 -11.49 18.45 1.35
N GLN A 160 -10.30 18.24 0.80
CA GLN A 160 -9.98 18.57 -0.59
C GLN A 160 -10.88 17.80 -1.57
N GLN A 161 -11.16 16.53 -1.28
CA GLN A 161 -12.08 15.72 -2.10
C GLN A 161 -13.52 16.25 -2.06
N ARG A 162 -14.01 16.62 -0.88
CA ARG A 162 -15.36 17.24 -0.74
C ARG A 162 -15.46 18.60 -1.45
N ALA A 163 -14.33 19.31 -1.55
CA ALA A 163 -14.23 20.56 -2.32
C ALA A 163 -14.10 20.36 -3.84
N GLY A 164 -14.23 19.11 -4.34
CA GLY A 164 -14.19 18.79 -5.78
C GLY A 164 -12.78 18.72 -6.39
N ARG A 165 -11.70 18.78 -5.59
CA ARG A 165 -10.32 18.83 -6.12
C ARG A 165 -9.92 17.63 -6.99
N PHE A 166 -10.56 16.49 -6.81
CA PHE A 166 -10.24 15.22 -7.49
C PHE A 166 -11.37 14.74 -8.41
N GLU A 167 -12.34 15.60 -8.73
CA GLU A 167 -13.35 15.29 -9.75
C GLU A 167 -12.61 15.22 -11.09
N GLU A 168 -12.64 14.04 -11.71
CA GLU A 168 -12.20 13.90 -13.11
C GLU A 168 -13.13 14.73 -13.96
N ALA A 169 -12.56 15.61 -14.83
CA ALA A 169 -13.34 16.20 -15.91
C ALA A 169 -13.99 15.03 -16.67
N ALA A 170 -15.33 15.04 -16.74
CA ALA A 170 -16.06 14.03 -17.49
C ALA A 170 -15.43 13.90 -18.88
N PRO A 171 -15.18 12.67 -19.37
CA PRO A 171 -14.63 12.50 -20.71
C PRO A 171 -15.59 13.17 -21.70
N ALA A 172 -15.00 14.05 -22.50
CA ALA A 172 -15.71 14.80 -23.55
C ALA A 172 -16.19 13.84 -24.65
#